data_627afd9841c42d2333ebe670e6aaa13c
#
_entry.id   627afd9841c42d2333ebe670e6aaa13c
#
_cell.length_a   1.000
_cell.length_b   1.000
_cell.length_c   1.000
_cell.angle_alpha   90.00
_cell.angle_beta   90.00
_cell.angle_gamma   90.00
#
_symmetry.space_group_name_H-M   'P 1'
#
loop_
_entity.id
_entity.type
_entity.pdbx_description
1 polymer ?
#
loop_
_entity_poly.entity_id
_entity_poly.type
_entity_poly.pdbx_seq_one_letter_code
_entity_poly.pdbx_strand_id
1 'polypeptide(L)'
;MGMKTALKGLRDDYVKRQVAGARLPVFVPSAAVRREILFSGRVQKVGFRLEVQELANRLGLTGFCENLESGDVRLQLQGEENRIRYLVWFMKSLKRIRVDRAAVRELPLKAGEERFSRR
;
A
#
# COMPACT_ATOMS: atom_id res chain seq x y z
N MET A 1 23.80 13.69 10.67
CA MET A 1 22.42 13.27 10.42
C MET A 1 21.59 13.45 11.69
N GLY A 2 20.40 14.00 11.56
CA GLY A 2 19.55 14.30 12.70
C GLY A 2 18.77 13.10 13.21
N MET A 3 18.18 13.28 14.37
CA MET A 3 17.34 12.27 15.03
C MET A 3 16.19 11.79 14.13
N LYS A 4 15.63 12.67 13.28
CA LYS A 4 14.55 12.32 12.34
C LYS A 4 14.96 11.20 11.37
N THR A 5 16.21 11.22 10.88
CA THR A 5 16.71 10.19 9.96
C THR A 5 16.86 8.86 10.67
N ALA A 6 17.36 8.85 11.91
CA ALA A 6 17.50 7.62 12.70
C ALA A 6 16.13 7.02 13.03
N LEU A 7 15.16 7.86 13.44
CA LEU A 7 13.80 7.42 13.73
C LEU A 7 13.10 6.86 12.49
N LYS A 8 13.31 7.50 11.33
CA LYS A 8 12.78 6.99 10.07
C LYS A 8 13.35 5.63 9.71
N GLY A 9 14.66 5.43 9.90
CA GLY A 9 15.31 4.14 9.65
C GLY A 9 14.76 3.04 10.53
N LEU A 10 14.56 3.30 11.83
CA LEU A 10 13.95 2.34 12.75
C LEU A 10 12.52 2.00 12.34
N ARG A 11 11.75 2.99 11.93
CA ARG A 11 10.38 2.79 11.45
C ARG A 11 10.37 1.93 10.19
N ASP A 12 11.24 2.22 9.23
CA ASP A 12 11.29 1.50 7.97
C ASP A 12 11.70 0.03 8.21
N ASP A 13 12.65 -0.22 9.10
CA ASP A 13 13.03 -1.59 9.46
C ASP A 13 11.88 -2.33 10.13
N TYR A 14 11.15 -1.67 11.00
CA TYR A 14 9.96 -2.24 11.63
C TYR A 14 8.89 -2.61 10.59
N VAL A 15 8.60 -1.69 9.66
CA VAL A 15 7.62 -1.92 8.58
C VAL A 15 8.00 -3.14 7.75
N LYS A 16 9.25 -3.23 7.31
CA LYS A 16 9.73 -4.37 6.51
C LYS A 16 9.60 -5.69 7.27
N ARG A 17 9.96 -5.72 8.54
CA ARG A 17 9.83 -6.94 9.36
C ARG A 17 8.38 -7.32 9.59
N GLN A 18 7.53 -6.34 9.83
CA GLN A 18 6.10 -6.58 10.05
C GLN A 18 5.45 -7.20 8.81
N VAL A 19 5.71 -6.64 7.63
CA VAL A 19 5.15 -7.17 6.39
C VAL A 19 5.72 -8.55 6.07
N ALA A 20 7.03 -8.73 6.22
CA ALA A 20 7.68 -10.02 5.95
C ALA A 20 7.16 -11.13 6.86
N GLY A 21 6.84 -10.80 8.12
CA GLY A 21 6.32 -11.76 9.10
C GLY A 21 4.82 -11.96 9.08
N ALA A 22 4.07 -11.15 8.33
CA ALA A 22 2.63 -11.26 8.29
C ALA A 22 2.19 -12.55 7.61
N ARG A 23 1.20 -13.23 8.20
CA ARG A 23 0.58 -14.40 7.57
C ARG A 23 -0.44 -13.94 6.56
N LEU A 24 -0.18 -14.29 5.28
CA LEU A 24 -1.16 -14.02 4.23
C LEU A 24 -2.18 -15.15 4.17
N PRO A 25 -3.45 -14.84 3.92
CA PRO A 25 -4.47 -15.87 3.68
C PRO A 25 -4.17 -16.61 2.37
N VAL A 26 -4.79 -17.76 2.21
CA VAL A 26 -4.82 -18.44 0.92
C VAL A 26 -5.89 -17.76 0.08
N PHE A 27 -5.51 -17.22 -1.07
CA PHE A 27 -6.43 -16.53 -1.95
C PHE A 27 -7.02 -17.50 -2.98
N VAL A 28 -8.35 -17.48 -3.10
CA VAL A 28 -9.01 -18.14 -4.23
C VAL A 28 -8.74 -17.29 -5.47
N PRO A 29 -8.36 -17.88 -6.60
CA PRO A 29 -8.14 -17.11 -7.82
C PRO A 29 -9.33 -16.22 -8.17
N SER A 30 -9.05 -14.99 -8.54
CA SER A 30 -10.06 -14.00 -8.93
C SER A 30 -9.59 -13.20 -10.13
N ALA A 31 -10.50 -12.48 -10.79
CA ALA A 31 -10.18 -11.71 -11.98
C ALA A 31 -9.17 -10.61 -11.66
N ALA A 32 -8.28 -10.34 -12.62
CA ALA A 32 -7.38 -9.20 -12.55
C ALA A 32 -8.17 -7.91 -12.80
N VAL A 33 -7.95 -6.93 -11.95
CA VAL A 33 -8.57 -5.61 -12.04
C VAL A 33 -7.51 -4.53 -11.76
N ARG A 34 -7.82 -3.30 -12.14
CA ARG A 34 -7.01 -2.14 -11.74
C ARG A 34 -7.90 -1.17 -10.98
N ARG A 35 -7.41 -0.72 -9.82
CA ARG A 35 -8.16 0.20 -8.97
C ARG A 35 -7.28 1.33 -8.47
N GLU A 36 -7.86 2.51 -8.39
CA GLU A 36 -7.27 3.62 -7.67
C GLU A 36 -7.94 3.74 -6.31
N ILE A 37 -7.13 3.85 -5.28
CA ILE A 37 -7.59 4.07 -3.92
C ILE A 37 -6.97 5.38 -3.42
N LEU A 38 -7.81 6.29 -2.97
CA LEU A 38 -7.37 7.54 -2.37
C LEU A 38 -7.56 7.44 -0.87
N PHE A 39 -6.44 7.38 -0.13
CA PHE A 39 -6.46 7.30 1.32
C PHE A 39 -6.33 8.68 1.93
N SER A 40 -7.23 8.99 2.86
CA SER A 40 -7.23 10.22 3.63
C SER A 40 -7.11 9.91 5.11
N GLY A 41 -6.54 10.83 5.89
CA GLY A 41 -6.32 10.68 7.31
C GLY A 41 -4.86 10.90 7.66
N ARG A 42 -4.36 10.21 8.70
CA ARG A 42 -2.95 10.26 9.06
C ARG A 42 -2.22 9.17 8.28
N VAL A 43 -1.91 9.48 7.02
CA VAL A 43 -1.36 8.52 6.05
C VAL A 43 -0.01 8.93 5.49
N GLN A 44 0.40 10.19 5.64
CA GLN A 44 1.74 10.63 5.23
C GLN A 44 2.68 10.68 6.43
N LYS A 45 3.98 10.51 6.18
CA LYS A 45 5.06 10.55 7.19
C LYS A 45 4.95 9.47 8.28
N VAL A 46 4.24 8.38 8.00
CA VAL A 46 4.04 7.26 8.94
C VAL A 46 4.48 5.91 8.36
N GLY A 47 5.24 5.93 7.25
CA GLY A 47 5.69 4.70 6.59
C GLY A 47 4.66 4.04 5.72
N PHE A 48 3.57 4.73 5.37
CA PHE A 48 2.47 4.17 4.60
C PHE A 48 2.91 3.63 3.24
N ARG A 49 3.64 4.44 2.47
CA ARG A 49 4.05 4.04 1.11
C ARG A 49 4.99 2.84 1.12
N LEU A 50 5.88 2.76 2.11
CA LEU A 50 6.77 1.61 2.25
C LEU A 50 5.99 0.36 2.62
N GLU A 51 5.04 0.46 3.56
CA GLU A 51 4.16 -0.64 3.95
C GLU A 51 3.42 -1.20 2.74
N VAL A 52 2.82 -0.30 1.95
CA VAL A 52 2.09 -0.68 0.74
C VAL A 52 3.01 -1.37 -0.26
N GLN A 53 4.20 -0.82 -0.49
CA GLN A 53 5.15 -1.42 -1.44
C GLN A 53 5.55 -2.83 -1.03
N GLU A 54 5.93 -3.01 0.22
CA GLU A 54 6.32 -4.33 0.72
C GLU A 54 5.18 -5.33 0.62
N LEU A 55 3.97 -4.90 0.98
CA LEU A 55 2.79 -5.76 0.92
C LEU A 55 2.36 -6.06 -0.51
N ALA A 56 2.37 -5.07 -1.39
CA ALA A 56 2.06 -5.25 -2.81
C ALA A 56 3.02 -6.25 -3.46
N ASN A 57 4.31 -6.17 -3.14
CA ASN A 57 5.31 -7.13 -3.64
C ASN A 57 5.00 -8.55 -3.17
N ARG A 58 4.66 -8.75 -1.91
CA ARG A 58 4.28 -10.07 -1.40
C ARG A 58 3.01 -10.61 -2.05
N LEU A 59 2.08 -9.73 -2.38
CA LEU A 59 0.80 -10.10 -2.99
C LEU A 59 0.88 -10.23 -4.50
N GLY A 60 2.03 -9.92 -5.12
CA GLY A 60 2.17 -9.97 -6.57
C GLY A 60 1.38 -8.89 -7.29
N LEU A 61 1.14 -7.75 -6.64
CA LEU A 61 0.42 -6.61 -7.21
C LEU A 61 1.38 -5.63 -7.86
N THR A 62 0.95 -5.00 -8.95
CA THR A 62 1.69 -3.94 -9.62
C THR A 62 0.97 -2.61 -9.44
N GLY A 63 1.64 -1.50 -9.73
CA GLY A 63 1.08 -0.17 -9.62
C GLY A 63 2.04 0.83 -9.00
N PHE A 64 1.50 1.81 -8.32
CA PHE A 64 2.30 2.82 -7.63
C PHE A 64 1.52 3.46 -6.49
N CYS A 65 2.27 4.11 -5.60
CA CYS A 65 1.67 5.02 -4.61
C CYS A 65 2.47 6.32 -4.55
N GLU A 66 1.77 7.41 -4.25
CA GLU A 66 2.36 8.74 -4.14
C GLU A 66 1.63 9.59 -3.09
N ASN A 67 2.40 10.46 -2.43
CA ASN A 67 1.82 11.47 -1.55
C ASN A 67 1.29 12.63 -2.40
N LEU A 68 0.11 13.11 -2.07
CA LEU A 68 -0.48 14.29 -2.70
C LEU A 68 -0.29 15.52 -1.81
N GLU A 69 -0.34 16.70 -2.42
CA GLU A 69 -0.24 17.96 -1.67
C GLU A 69 -1.37 18.13 -0.65
N SER A 70 -2.52 17.52 -0.91
CA SER A 70 -3.65 17.54 0.02
C SER A 70 -3.41 16.84 1.34
N GLY A 71 -2.33 16.05 1.45
CA GLY A 71 -2.07 15.19 2.60
C GLY A 71 -2.54 13.76 2.40
N ASP A 72 -3.25 13.48 1.31
CA ASP A 72 -3.73 12.15 0.97
C ASP A 72 -2.63 11.31 0.31
N VAL A 73 -2.84 10.00 0.24
CA VAL A 73 -2.01 9.08 -0.54
C VAL A 73 -2.85 8.49 -1.66
N ARG A 74 -2.37 8.65 -2.90
CA ARG A 74 -2.95 7.99 -4.06
C ARG A 74 -2.26 6.65 -4.27
N LEU A 75 -3.07 5.61 -4.42
CA LEU A 75 -2.61 4.26 -4.69
C LEU A 75 -3.31 3.74 -5.93
N GLN A 76 -2.53 3.24 -6.90
CA GLN A 76 -3.09 2.45 -8.00
C GLN A 76 -2.54 1.05 -7.90
N LEU A 77 -3.41 0.06 -7.96
CA LEU A 77 -3.07 -1.35 -7.85
C LEU A 77 -3.69 -2.14 -8.98
N GLN A 78 -2.92 -3.09 -9.50
CA GLN A 78 -3.38 -4.02 -10.51
C GLN A 78 -3.01 -5.45 -10.12
N GLY A 79 -3.95 -6.36 -10.27
CA GLY A 79 -3.80 -7.77 -9.97
C GLY A 79 -5.13 -8.38 -9.58
N GLU A 80 -5.09 -9.55 -8.95
CA GLU A 80 -6.31 -10.23 -8.52
C GLU A 80 -7.08 -9.38 -7.51
N GLU A 81 -8.39 -9.27 -7.73
CA GLU A 81 -9.27 -8.45 -6.90
C GLU A 81 -9.17 -8.79 -5.41
N ASN A 82 -9.12 -10.08 -5.07
CA ASN A 82 -9.03 -10.53 -3.69
C ASN A 82 -7.79 -10.00 -2.99
N ARG A 83 -6.67 -9.94 -3.70
CA ARG A 83 -5.40 -9.47 -3.17
C ARG A 83 -5.41 -7.95 -2.96
N ILE A 84 -6.02 -7.22 -3.87
CA ILE A 84 -6.22 -5.77 -3.73
C ILE A 84 -7.08 -5.48 -2.51
N ARG A 85 -8.18 -6.19 -2.35
CA ARG A 85 -9.08 -6.04 -1.19
C ARG A 85 -8.35 -6.31 0.13
N TYR A 86 -7.53 -7.34 0.16
CA TYR A 86 -6.73 -7.68 1.34
C TYR A 86 -5.77 -6.55 1.69
N LEU A 87 -5.05 -6.00 0.71
CA LEU A 87 -4.13 -4.91 0.96
C LEU A 87 -4.84 -3.69 1.55
N VAL A 88 -5.97 -3.30 0.99
CA VAL A 88 -6.74 -2.15 1.50
C VAL A 88 -7.20 -2.41 2.94
N TRP A 89 -7.74 -3.59 3.21
CA TRP A 89 -8.13 -3.98 4.55
C TRP A 89 -6.96 -3.94 5.54
N PHE A 90 -5.82 -4.49 5.13
CA PHE A 90 -4.61 -4.53 5.95
C PHE A 90 -4.18 -3.10 6.34
N MET A 91 -4.13 -2.20 5.35
CA MET A 91 -3.72 -0.82 5.62
C MET A 91 -4.68 -0.09 6.55
N LYS A 92 -5.97 -0.37 6.45
CA LYS A 92 -6.98 0.23 7.34
C LYS A 92 -6.91 -0.34 8.76
N SER A 93 -6.34 -1.50 8.96
CA SER A 93 -6.27 -2.17 10.27
C SER A 93 -5.03 -1.80 11.08
N LEU A 94 -4.06 -1.12 10.49
CA LEU A 94 -2.81 -0.77 11.17
C LEU A 94 -3.03 0.33 12.21
N LYS A 95 -2.56 0.09 13.44
CA LYS A 95 -2.71 1.07 14.54
C LYS A 95 -1.87 2.32 14.36
N ARG A 96 -0.72 2.18 13.69
CA ARG A 96 0.22 3.27 13.42
C ARG A 96 -0.37 4.29 12.43
N ILE A 97 -1.25 3.83 11.59
CA ILE A 97 -1.85 4.61 10.50
C ILE A 97 -3.33 4.81 10.82
N ARG A 98 -3.81 6.03 10.61
CA ARG A 98 -5.24 6.33 10.74
C ARG A 98 -5.81 6.63 9.37
N VAL A 99 -6.62 5.72 8.87
CA VAL A 99 -7.34 5.92 7.61
C VAL A 99 -8.76 6.40 7.95
N ASP A 100 -9.05 7.66 7.63
CA ASP A 100 -10.37 8.24 7.82
C ASP A 100 -11.27 7.89 6.65
N ARG A 101 -10.70 7.78 5.44
CA ARG A 101 -11.43 7.47 4.23
C ARG A 101 -10.53 6.75 3.23
N ALA A 102 -11.12 5.78 2.52
CA ALA A 102 -10.49 5.10 1.39
C ALA A 102 -11.50 5.11 0.24
N ALA A 103 -11.31 6.03 -0.71
CA ALA A 103 -12.20 6.17 -1.87
C ALA A 103 -11.65 5.31 -3.02
N VAL A 104 -12.44 4.38 -3.50
CA VAL A 104 -12.05 3.40 -4.53
C VAL A 104 -12.69 3.74 -5.85
N ARG A 105 -11.91 3.69 -6.93
CA ARG A 105 -12.38 3.90 -8.30
C ARG A 105 -11.79 2.82 -9.20
N GLU A 106 -12.60 2.24 -10.07
CA GLU A 106 -12.11 1.29 -11.05
C GLU A 106 -11.41 1.99 -12.21
N LEU A 107 -10.35 1.39 -12.69
CA LEU A 107 -9.57 1.85 -13.83
C LEU A 107 -9.45 0.72 -14.86
N PRO A 108 -9.22 1.05 -16.14
CA PRO A 108 -8.86 0.05 -17.13
C PRO A 108 -7.53 -0.62 -16.78
N LEU A 109 -7.38 -1.87 -17.16
CA LEU A 109 -6.11 -2.59 -17.02
C LEU A 109 -5.03 -1.87 -17.85
N LYS A 110 -3.83 -1.82 -17.29
CA LYS A 110 -2.66 -1.23 -17.93
C LYS A 110 -1.70 -2.34 -18.34
N ALA A 111 -1.45 -2.45 -19.64
CA ALA A 111 -0.51 -3.42 -20.16
C ALA A 111 0.93 -3.03 -19.84
N GLY A 112 1.79 -4.02 -19.63
CA GLY A 112 3.24 -3.81 -19.52
C GLY A 112 3.72 -3.33 -18.16
N GLU A 113 2.85 -3.17 -17.17
CA GLU A 113 3.29 -2.83 -15.82
C GLU A 113 3.80 -4.08 -15.12
N GLU A 114 5.07 -4.07 -14.69
CA GLU A 114 5.73 -5.27 -14.17
C GLU A 114 6.01 -5.22 -12.68
N ARG A 115 5.92 -4.05 -12.05
CA ARG A 115 6.29 -3.88 -10.64
C ARG A 115 5.43 -2.84 -9.95
N PHE A 116 5.54 -2.82 -8.62
CA PHE A 116 5.00 -1.75 -7.79
C PHE A 116 6.09 -0.74 -7.45
N SER A 117 5.79 0.54 -7.53
CA SER A 117 6.75 1.61 -7.26
C SER A 117 6.19 2.67 -6.31
N ARG A 118 7.09 3.30 -5.56
CA ARG A 118 6.78 4.50 -4.78
C ARG A 118 7.16 5.74 -5.59
N ARG A 119 6.32 6.70 -5.60
CA ARG A 119 6.57 8.00 -6.23
C ARG A 119 6.70 9.10 -5.21
#